data_7dd012925b4628d79f9ea24b9da6421d
#
_entry.id   7dd012925b4628d79f9ea24b9da6421d
#
_cell.length_a   1.000
_cell.length_b   1.000
_cell.length_c   1.000
_cell.angle_alpha   90.00
_cell.angle_beta   90.00
_cell.angle_gamma   90.00
#
_symmetry.space_group_name_H-M   'P 1'
#
loop_
_entity.id
_entity.type
_entity.pdbx_description
1 polymer ?
#
loop_
_entity_poly.entity_id
_entity_poly.type
_entity_poly.pdbx_seq_one_letter_code
_entity_poly.pdbx_strand_id
1 'polypeptide(L)'
;MLIFFAVLGGFILDAIFGDPLWLPHPVVYMGKVISFLDRSLRKIFPKTPRGERIGGAITAFILPVGTFLLSGAVCFFFYKIHWVFGLLIQMFWCAQSLAAKGLVQESCNVYKELKKNDLPAARKAVSRIVGRDTDALSMEGVTKAAVETVAENAGDGVIAPLLCMLIGGAPLALTYKAINTMDSMLGYKNEKYINFGRVPAKLDDAANYIPSRIAALLWVLAAGFTGNSVKGAWKIWRRDRRNHASPNSAQTESACAGALGVQLAGPAYYFGEYYDKPTIVGPLRPVMPEDILKADRMMYAESILALVLGLLVRAAFVLL
;
A
#
# COMPACT_ATOMS: atom_id res chain seq x y z
N MET A 1 2.70 -16.08 -21.33
CA MET A 1 3.17 -14.96 -22.17
C MET A 1 2.35 -13.68 -21.99
N LEU A 2 1.01 -13.65 -22.22
CA LEU A 2 0.23 -12.40 -22.19
C LEU A 2 0.28 -11.66 -20.84
N ILE A 3 0.20 -12.37 -19.70
CA ILE A 3 0.34 -11.74 -18.38
C ILE A 3 1.72 -11.08 -18.19
N PHE A 4 2.78 -11.67 -18.75
CA PHE A 4 4.13 -11.08 -18.71
C PHE A 4 4.12 -9.66 -19.32
N PHE A 5 3.59 -9.53 -20.52
CA PHE A 5 3.49 -8.23 -21.20
C PHE A 5 2.50 -7.28 -20.52
N ALA A 6 1.42 -7.80 -19.93
CA ALA A 6 0.46 -7.00 -19.20
C ALA A 6 1.08 -6.38 -17.93
N VAL A 7 1.86 -7.16 -17.18
CA VAL A 7 2.54 -6.66 -15.97
C VAL A 7 3.64 -5.66 -16.33
N LEU A 8 4.49 -5.99 -17.30
CA LEU A 8 5.56 -5.10 -17.75
C LEU A 8 4.98 -3.76 -18.26
N GLY A 9 3.97 -3.84 -19.14
CA GLY A 9 3.34 -2.64 -19.68
C GLY A 9 2.58 -1.85 -18.62
N GLY A 10 1.89 -2.51 -17.69
CA GLY A 10 1.21 -1.85 -16.57
C GLY A 10 2.19 -1.12 -15.66
N PHE A 11 3.34 -1.73 -15.33
CA PHE A 11 4.38 -1.06 -14.55
C PHE A 11 4.96 0.17 -15.26
N ILE A 12 5.22 0.07 -16.57
CA ILE A 12 5.70 1.20 -17.36
C ILE A 12 4.65 2.32 -17.41
N LEU A 13 3.36 1.98 -17.58
CA LEU A 13 2.27 2.96 -17.60
C LEU A 13 2.13 3.68 -16.25
N ASP A 14 2.21 2.96 -15.10
CA ASP A 14 2.24 3.62 -13.79
C ASP A 14 3.45 4.55 -13.66
N ALA A 15 4.64 4.09 -14.03
CA ALA A 15 5.85 4.91 -13.94
C ALA A 15 5.81 6.19 -14.80
N ILE A 16 5.10 6.17 -15.95
CA ILE A 16 4.99 7.33 -16.85
C ILE A 16 3.83 8.25 -16.42
N PHE A 17 2.66 7.71 -16.17
CA PHE A 17 1.42 8.49 -15.99
C PHE A 17 1.00 8.60 -14.51
N GLY A 18 1.24 7.59 -13.69
CA GLY A 18 0.67 7.48 -12.34
C GLY A 18 -0.86 7.40 -12.39
N ASP A 19 -1.51 8.05 -11.42
CA ASP A 19 -2.97 8.08 -11.27
C ASP A 19 -3.52 9.50 -11.57
N PRO A 20 -3.76 9.86 -12.84
CA PRO A 20 -4.30 11.16 -13.18
C PRO A 20 -5.71 11.35 -12.62
N LEU A 21 -6.00 12.47 -11.96
CA LEU A 21 -7.27 12.73 -11.28
C LEU A 21 -8.51 12.72 -12.20
N TRP A 22 -8.32 12.96 -13.51
CA TRP A 22 -9.41 12.92 -14.51
C TRP A 22 -9.79 11.50 -14.94
N LEU A 23 -8.93 10.50 -14.65
CA LEU A 23 -9.14 9.13 -15.05
C LEU A 23 -9.97 8.38 -13.99
N PRO A 24 -11.10 7.74 -14.38
CA PRO A 24 -11.85 6.91 -13.46
C PRO A 24 -10.98 5.80 -12.86
N HIS A 25 -10.89 5.75 -11.53
CA HIS A 25 -10.03 4.79 -10.84
C HIS A 25 -10.87 3.70 -10.15
N PRO A 26 -10.54 2.40 -10.31
CA PRO A 26 -11.30 1.29 -9.72
C PRO A 26 -11.51 1.42 -8.21
N VAL A 27 -10.51 1.92 -7.48
CA VAL A 27 -10.58 2.15 -6.02
C VAL A 27 -11.74 3.08 -5.62
N VAL A 28 -12.06 4.09 -6.45
CA VAL A 28 -13.19 4.98 -6.18
C VAL A 28 -14.53 4.22 -6.22
N TYR A 29 -14.68 3.32 -7.18
CA TYR A 29 -15.87 2.47 -7.28
C TYR A 29 -15.92 1.44 -6.15
N MET A 30 -14.78 0.83 -5.81
CA MET A 30 -14.66 -0.05 -4.65
C MET A 30 -15.08 0.68 -3.36
N GLY A 31 -14.61 1.91 -3.14
CA GLY A 31 -15.00 2.74 -1.99
C GLY A 31 -16.51 3.04 -1.93
N LYS A 32 -17.14 3.29 -3.10
CA LYS A 32 -18.60 3.46 -3.18
C LYS A 32 -19.34 2.17 -2.80
N VAL A 33 -18.89 1.02 -3.29
CA VAL A 33 -19.48 -0.30 -2.95
C VAL A 33 -19.28 -0.61 -1.46
N ILE A 34 -18.08 -0.36 -0.90
CA ILE A 34 -17.82 -0.52 0.54
C ILE A 34 -18.79 0.33 1.36
N SER A 35 -18.95 1.60 1.01
CA SER A 35 -19.85 2.52 1.71
C SER A 35 -21.33 2.12 1.57
N PHE A 36 -21.70 1.54 0.44
CA PHE A 36 -23.04 1.00 0.22
C PHE A 36 -23.28 -0.24 1.08
N LEU A 37 -22.35 -1.19 1.10
CA LEU A 37 -22.44 -2.40 1.89
C LEU A 37 -22.45 -2.09 3.40
N ASP A 38 -21.57 -1.20 3.87
CA ASP A 38 -21.55 -0.77 5.29
C ASP A 38 -22.92 -0.22 5.70
N ARG A 39 -23.51 0.71 4.93
CA ARG A 39 -24.82 1.29 5.23
C ARG A 39 -25.96 0.29 5.15
N SER A 40 -25.95 -0.60 4.17
CA SER A 40 -27.04 -1.55 3.93
C SER A 40 -27.02 -2.68 4.95
N LEU A 41 -25.84 -3.28 5.21
CA LEU A 41 -25.74 -4.40 6.13
C LEU A 41 -25.96 -3.99 7.59
N ARG A 42 -25.62 -2.74 7.98
CA ARG A 42 -25.98 -2.20 9.30
C ARG A 42 -27.48 -1.99 9.50
N LYS A 43 -28.27 -1.93 8.41
CA LYS A 43 -29.75 -1.89 8.50
C LYS A 43 -30.36 -3.28 8.62
N ILE A 44 -29.70 -4.29 8.02
CA ILE A 44 -30.19 -5.68 7.98
C ILE A 44 -29.82 -6.41 9.27
N PHE A 45 -28.59 -6.26 9.74
CA PHE A 45 -28.08 -6.96 10.92
C PHE A 45 -28.26 -6.12 12.19
N PRO A 46 -28.51 -6.75 13.35
CA PRO A 46 -28.66 -6.05 14.62
C PRO A 46 -27.36 -5.34 15.01
N LYS A 47 -27.50 -4.20 15.70
CA LYS A 47 -26.39 -3.39 16.24
C LYS A 47 -25.75 -4.07 17.45
N THR A 48 -25.26 -5.29 17.27
CA THR A 48 -24.54 -6.09 18.26
C THR A 48 -23.15 -6.41 17.71
N PRO A 49 -22.15 -6.68 18.56
CA PRO A 49 -20.82 -7.07 18.10
C PRO A 49 -20.83 -8.25 17.12
N ARG A 50 -21.76 -9.20 17.30
CA ARG A 50 -21.93 -10.35 16.40
C ARG A 50 -22.56 -9.95 15.07
N GLY A 51 -23.62 -9.15 15.08
CA GLY A 51 -24.28 -8.68 13.86
C GLY A 51 -23.36 -7.83 12.99
N GLU A 52 -22.61 -6.92 13.60
CA GLU A 52 -21.60 -6.13 12.89
C GLU A 52 -20.48 -6.98 12.27
N ARG A 53 -19.99 -8.01 12.99
CA ARG A 53 -18.97 -8.93 12.45
C ARG A 53 -19.51 -9.73 11.26
N ILE A 54 -20.77 -10.12 11.28
CA ILE A 54 -21.41 -10.80 10.14
C ILE A 54 -21.49 -9.85 8.95
N GLY A 55 -21.93 -8.60 9.13
CA GLY A 55 -21.94 -7.58 8.08
C GLY A 55 -20.54 -7.35 7.49
N GLY A 56 -19.51 -7.22 8.35
CA GLY A 56 -18.13 -7.10 7.92
C GLY A 56 -17.61 -8.32 7.15
N ALA A 57 -17.97 -9.54 7.59
CA ALA A 57 -17.59 -10.77 6.89
C ALA A 57 -18.24 -10.89 5.50
N ILE A 58 -19.52 -10.51 5.38
CA ILE A 58 -20.23 -10.44 4.08
C ILE A 58 -19.54 -9.43 3.15
N THR A 59 -19.18 -8.25 3.66
CA THR A 59 -18.43 -7.25 2.87
C THR A 59 -17.08 -7.79 2.42
N ALA A 60 -16.35 -8.45 3.35
CA ALA A 60 -15.04 -9.04 3.08
C ALA A 60 -15.09 -10.22 2.08
N PHE A 61 -16.24 -10.81 1.87
CA PHE A 61 -16.45 -11.84 0.85
C PHE A 61 -16.93 -11.24 -0.48
N ILE A 62 -18.01 -10.44 -0.44
CA ILE A 62 -18.67 -9.93 -1.66
C ILE A 62 -17.75 -9.05 -2.47
N LEU A 63 -17.01 -8.12 -1.84
CA LEU A 63 -16.23 -7.15 -2.59
C LEU A 63 -15.04 -7.80 -3.34
N PRO A 64 -14.16 -8.60 -2.70
CA PRO A 64 -13.05 -9.24 -3.41
C PRO A 64 -13.52 -10.24 -4.46
N VAL A 65 -14.50 -11.08 -4.13
CA VAL A 65 -15.03 -12.08 -5.08
C VAL A 65 -15.71 -11.38 -6.26
N GLY A 66 -16.55 -10.38 -6.00
CA GLY A 66 -17.20 -9.59 -7.04
C GLY A 66 -16.18 -8.87 -7.93
N THR A 67 -15.14 -8.29 -7.34
CA THR A 67 -14.05 -7.64 -8.08
C THR A 67 -13.31 -8.64 -8.97
N PHE A 68 -12.97 -9.82 -8.45
CA PHE A 68 -12.30 -10.87 -9.22
C PHE A 68 -13.14 -11.34 -10.40
N LEU A 69 -14.41 -11.67 -10.15
CA LEU A 69 -15.31 -12.18 -11.17
C LEU A 69 -15.60 -11.14 -12.25
N LEU A 70 -15.87 -9.88 -11.84
CA LEU A 70 -16.17 -8.80 -12.79
C LEU A 70 -14.94 -8.48 -13.65
N SER A 71 -13.79 -8.27 -13.04
CA SER A 71 -12.56 -7.95 -13.78
C SER A 71 -12.10 -9.12 -14.65
N GLY A 72 -12.23 -10.36 -14.15
CA GLY A 72 -11.95 -11.57 -14.91
C GLY A 72 -12.87 -11.71 -16.12
N ALA A 73 -14.19 -11.49 -15.94
CA ALA A 73 -15.17 -11.54 -17.02
C ALA A 73 -14.89 -10.48 -18.09
N VAL A 74 -14.56 -9.25 -17.69
CA VAL A 74 -14.20 -8.18 -18.64
C VAL A 74 -12.91 -8.53 -19.39
N CYS A 75 -11.86 -8.97 -18.72
CA CYS A 75 -10.64 -9.43 -19.39
C CYS A 75 -10.93 -10.56 -20.39
N PHE A 76 -11.69 -11.56 -19.96
CA PHE A 76 -12.09 -12.68 -20.83
C PHE A 76 -12.88 -12.22 -22.05
N PHE A 77 -13.85 -11.32 -21.88
CA PHE A 77 -14.63 -10.76 -22.97
C PHE A 77 -13.75 -10.06 -24.01
N PHE A 78 -12.84 -9.18 -23.57
CA PHE A 78 -11.94 -8.50 -24.49
C PHE A 78 -10.95 -9.44 -25.18
N TYR A 79 -10.46 -10.50 -24.48
CA TYR A 79 -9.66 -11.55 -25.13
C TYR A 79 -10.42 -12.34 -26.18
N LYS A 80 -11.72 -12.55 -26.00
CA LYS A 80 -12.58 -13.21 -27.01
C LYS A 80 -12.77 -12.36 -28.25
N ILE A 81 -12.80 -11.04 -28.15
CA ILE A 81 -12.86 -10.13 -29.31
C ILE A 81 -11.53 -10.18 -30.05
N HIS A 82 -10.43 -9.88 -29.36
CA HIS A 82 -9.07 -9.94 -29.91
C HIS A 82 -8.06 -9.92 -28.78
N TRP A 83 -6.97 -10.70 -28.92
CA TRP A 83 -5.94 -10.80 -27.89
C TRP A 83 -5.30 -9.45 -27.51
N VAL A 84 -5.17 -8.51 -28.47
CA VAL A 84 -4.63 -7.15 -28.21
C VAL A 84 -5.54 -6.37 -27.27
N PHE A 85 -6.86 -6.40 -27.44
CA PHE A 85 -7.78 -5.70 -26.55
C PHE A 85 -7.74 -6.29 -25.14
N GLY A 86 -7.66 -7.62 -25.03
CA GLY A 86 -7.47 -8.28 -23.74
C GLY A 86 -6.14 -7.90 -23.08
N LEU A 87 -5.07 -7.75 -23.84
CA LEU A 87 -3.78 -7.28 -23.33
C LEU A 87 -3.87 -5.82 -22.87
N LEU A 88 -4.43 -4.94 -23.67
CA LEU A 88 -4.55 -3.51 -23.34
C LEU A 88 -5.34 -3.25 -22.06
N ILE A 89 -6.50 -3.92 -21.89
CA ILE A 89 -7.30 -3.77 -20.66
C ILE A 89 -6.56 -4.32 -19.44
N GLN A 90 -5.82 -5.43 -19.58
CA GLN A 90 -5.00 -5.93 -18.50
C GLN A 90 -3.83 -5.00 -18.15
N MET A 91 -3.11 -4.45 -19.14
CA MET A 91 -2.06 -3.45 -18.92
C MET A 91 -2.60 -2.23 -18.18
N PHE A 92 -3.75 -1.72 -18.62
CA PHE A 92 -4.41 -0.57 -18.01
C PHE A 92 -4.78 -0.83 -16.55
N TRP A 93 -5.40 -1.97 -16.23
CA TRP A 93 -5.76 -2.30 -14.86
C TRP A 93 -4.57 -2.72 -13.99
N CYS A 94 -3.52 -3.28 -14.56
CA CYS A 94 -2.27 -3.47 -13.86
C CYS A 94 -1.66 -2.13 -13.44
N ALA A 95 -1.65 -1.13 -14.33
CA ALA A 95 -1.19 0.22 -13.98
C ALA A 95 -2.01 0.82 -12.84
N GLN A 96 -3.35 0.80 -12.93
CA GLN A 96 -4.23 1.34 -11.89
C GLN A 96 -4.21 0.54 -10.56
N SER A 97 -3.59 -0.62 -10.53
CA SER A 97 -3.39 -1.38 -9.28
C SER A 97 -2.11 -0.99 -8.55
N LEU A 98 -1.16 -0.34 -9.23
CA LEU A 98 0.07 0.19 -8.65
C LEU A 98 -0.16 1.62 -8.15
N ALA A 99 0.63 2.05 -7.20
CA ALA A 99 0.58 3.39 -6.65
C ALA A 99 1.98 4.03 -6.53
N ALA A 100 2.98 3.50 -7.27
CA ALA A 100 4.37 3.93 -7.07
C ALA A 100 4.58 5.39 -7.43
N LYS A 101 4.15 5.83 -8.61
CA LYS A 101 4.31 7.23 -9.02
C LYS A 101 3.43 8.18 -8.23
N GLY A 102 2.18 7.80 -7.95
CA GLY A 102 1.26 8.60 -7.15
C GLY A 102 1.82 8.86 -5.74
N LEU A 103 2.38 7.84 -5.11
CA LEU A 103 3.01 7.94 -3.80
C LEU A 103 4.21 8.89 -3.80
N VAL A 104 5.10 8.76 -4.80
CA VAL A 104 6.26 9.67 -4.93
C VAL A 104 5.83 11.10 -5.22
N GLN A 105 4.80 11.32 -6.03
CA GLN A 105 4.28 12.67 -6.27
C GLN A 105 3.78 13.32 -4.98
N GLU A 106 3.03 12.59 -4.16
CA GLU A 106 2.50 13.12 -2.91
C GLU A 106 3.59 13.30 -1.84
N SER A 107 4.52 12.37 -1.69
CA SER A 107 5.66 12.51 -0.77
C SER A 107 6.58 13.67 -1.17
N CYS A 108 6.84 13.85 -2.47
CA CYS A 108 7.57 15.01 -3.00
C CYS A 108 6.84 16.34 -2.76
N ASN A 109 5.49 16.36 -2.75
CA ASN A 109 4.75 17.56 -2.38
C ASN A 109 4.99 17.93 -0.91
N VAL A 110 4.99 16.94 0.00
CA VAL A 110 5.38 17.17 1.41
C VAL A 110 6.80 17.70 1.50
N TYR A 111 7.76 17.07 0.82
CA TYR A 111 9.16 17.50 0.80
C TYR A 111 9.31 18.95 0.36
N LYS A 112 8.62 19.38 -0.70
CA LYS A 112 8.69 20.76 -1.22
C LYS A 112 8.25 21.79 -0.17
N GLU A 113 7.17 21.54 0.55
CA GLU A 113 6.69 22.46 1.57
C GLU A 113 7.59 22.49 2.82
N LEU A 114 8.16 21.33 3.20
CA LEU A 114 9.18 21.26 4.23
C LEU A 114 10.44 22.08 3.87
N LYS A 115 10.88 22.05 2.63
CA LYS A 115 12.05 22.84 2.15
C LYS A 115 11.79 24.34 2.13
N LYS A 116 10.52 24.76 1.99
CA LYS A 116 10.13 26.18 2.11
C LYS A 116 10.00 26.63 3.58
N ASN A 117 10.14 25.73 4.54
CA ASN A 117 9.82 25.93 5.96
C ASN A 117 8.35 26.34 6.21
N ASP A 118 7.43 25.96 5.31
CA ASP A 118 5.99 26.20 5.47
C ASP A 118 5.34 25.01 6.18
N LEU A 119 5.32 25.04 7.52
CA LEU A 119 4.74 23.98 8.32
C LEU A 119 3.23 23.78 8.11
N PRO A 120 2.40 24.85 8.00
CA PRO A 120 0.97 24.67 7.68
C PRO A 120 0.73 23.97 6.35
N ALA A 121 1.45 24.36 5.29
CA ALA A 121 1.35 23.72 3.98
C ALA A 121 1.89 22.27 4.01
N ALA A 122 2.97 22.01 4.73
CA ALA A 122 3.53 20.67 4.88
C ALA A 122 2.56 19.73 5.64
N ARG A 123 1.89 20.21 6.71
CA ARG A 123 0.83 19.48 7.41
C ARG A 123 -0.34 19.15 6.48
N LYS A 124 -0.79 20.10 5.68
CA LYS A 124 -1.85 19.90 4.68
C LYS A 124 -1.42 18.92 3.58
N ALA A 125 -0.17 18.94 3.16
CA ALA A 125 0.33 17.99 2.17
C ALA A 125 0.37 16.57 2.75
N VAL A 126 0.93 16.38 3.94
CA VAL A 126 1.04 15.06 4.56
C VAL A 126 -0.33 14.48 4.96
N SER A 127 -1.32 15.30 5.32
CA SER A 127 -2.67 14.83 5.68
C SER A 127 -3.40 14.13 4.52
N ARG A 128 -2.94 14.28 3.29
CA ARG A 128 -3.49 13.57 2.12
C ARG A 128 -3.02 12.11 2.01
N ILE A 129 -1.93 11.77 2.69
CA ILE A 129 -1.29 10.46 2.57
C ILE A 129 -1.21 9.68 3.88
N VAL A 130 -1.58 10.29 5.02
CA VAL A 130 -1.59 9.64 6.33
C VAL A 130 -2.99 9.55 6.91
N GLY A 131 -3.24 8.51 7.70
CA GLY A 131 -4.51 8.35 8.43
C GLY A 131 -4.53 8.98 9.83
N ARG A 132 -3.41 9.56 10.30
CA ARG A 132 -3.28 10.18 11.63
C ARG A 132 -3.60 11.67 11.59
N ASP A 133 -3.86 12.25 12.76
CA ASP A 133 -4.03 13.68 12.91
C ASP A 133 -2.70 14.40 12.63
N THR A 134 -2.74 15.48 11.85
CA THR A 134 -1.54 16.17 11.37
C THR A 134 -1.36 17.58 11.93
N ASP A 135 -2.40 18.17 12.52
CA ASP A 135 -2.45 19.58 12.91
C ASP A 135 -1.42 19.96 13.99
N ALA A 136 -1.03 18.98 14.82
CA ALA A 136 -0.06 19.19 15.90
C ALA A 136 1.38 18.75 15.54
N LEU A 137 1.61 18.20 14.33
CA LEU A 137 2.93 17.68 13.96
C LEU A 137 3.95 18.81 13.79
N SER A 138 5.16 18.62 14.31
CA SER A 138 6.32 19.47 14.01
C SER A 138 6.85 19.19 12.59
N MET A 139 7.81 19.98 12.10
CA MET A 139 8.48 19.70 10.81
C MET A 139 9.09 18.31 10.78
N GLU A 140 9.73 17.89 11.88
CA GLU A 140 10.26 16.53 12.03
C GLU A 140 9.15 15.48 12.03
N GLY A 141 8.04 15.74 12.74
CA GLY A 141 6.87 14.86 12.76
C GLY A 141 6.22 14.67 11.39
N VAL A 142 6.12 15.74 10.59
CA VAL A 142 5.62 15.67 9.20
C VAL A 142 6.57 14.86 8.32
N THR A 143 7.89 15.11 8.44
CA THR A 143 8.90 14.36 7.69
C THR A 143 8.84 12.87 8.01
N LYS A 144 8.79 12.54 9.31
CA LYS A 144 8.70 11.19 9.80
C LYS A 144 7.44 10.48 9.27
N ALA A 145 6.29 11.13 9.35
CA ALA A 145 5.02 10.60 8.84
C ALA A 145 5.07 10.32 7.33
N ALA A 146 5.70 11.20 6.55
CA ALA A 146 5.86 10.99 5.11
C ALA A 146 6.77 9.78 4.80
N VAL A 147 7.92 9.65 5.49
CA VAL A 147 8.84 8.51 5.33
C VAL A 147 8.16 7.19 5.71
N GLU A 148 7.41 7.16 6.82
CA GLU A 148 6.63 6.01 7.26
C GLU A 148 5.62 5.58 6.19
N THR A 149 4.86 6.55 5.65
CA THR A 149 3.87 6.29 4.61
C THR A 149 4.48 5.72 3.34
N VAL A 150 5.63 6.25 2.89
CA VAL A 150 6.36 5.70 1.73
C VAL A 150 6.79 4.27 2.03
N ALA A 151 7.34 4.00 3.21
CA ALA A 151 7.82 2.68 3.58
C ALA A 151 6.69 1.64 3.69
N GLU A 152 5.56 1.98 4.31
CA GLU A 152 4.40 1.11 4.44
C GLU A 152 3.75 0.84 3.08
N ASN A 153 3.47 1.90 2.31
CA ASN A 153 2.81 1.77 1.01
C ASN A 153 3.72 1.18 -0.08
N ALA A 154 5.03 1.14 0.07
CA ALA A 154 5.89 0.34 -0.79
C ALA A 154 5.48 -1.14 -0.75
N GLY A 155 5.15 -1.68 0.44
CA GLY A 155 4.59 -3.02 0.58
C GLY A 155 3.18 -3.13 -0.02
N ASP A 156 2.25 -2.33 0.51
CA ASP A 156 0.81 -2.47 0.28
C ASP A 156 0.34 -1.86 -1.05
N GLY A 157 0.98 -0.78 -1.49
CA GLY A 157 0.61 -0.05 -2.70
C GLY A 157 1.39 -0.45 -3.95
N VAL A 158 2.54 -1.15 -3.79
CA VAL A 158 3.43 -1.47 -4.91
C VAL A 158 3.76 -2.96 -4.97
N ILE A 159 4.41 -3.54 -3.95
CA ILE A 159 4.91 -4.90 -4.02
C ILE A 159 3.79 -5.93 -3.97
N ALA A 160 2.83 -5.80 -3.08
CA ALA A 160 1.73 -6.76 -2.97
C ALA A 160 0.86 -6.80 -4.23
N PRO A 161 0.39 -5.67 -4.81
CA PRO A 161 -0.31 -5.72 -6.09
C PRO A 161 0.57 -6.24 -7.23
N LEU A 162 1.88 -5.92 -7.26
CA LEU A 162 2.81 -6.44 -8.27
C LEU A 162 2.93 -7.96 -8.20
N LEU A 163 3.05 -8.54 -7.02
CA LEU A 163 3.06 -10.00 -6.84
C LEU A 163 1.73 -10.63 -7.26
N CYS A 164 0.61 -10.01 -6.91
CA CYS A 164 -0.71 -10.48 -7.33
C CYS A 164 -0.87 -10.46 -8.86
N MET A 165 -0.44 -9.40 -9.54
CA MET A 165 -0.53 -9.36 -11.01
C MET A 165 0.42 -10.31 -11.70
N LEU A 166 1.59 -10.60 -11.13
CA LEU A 166 2.53 -11.62 -11.62
C LEU A 166 1.91 -13.02 -11.55
N ILE A 167 1.05 -13.31 -10.57
CA ILE A 167 0.37 -14.60 -10.40
C ILE A 167 -0.86 -14.70 -11.31
N GLY A 168 -1.80 -13.76 -11.19
CA GLY A 168 -3.13 -13.84 -11.79
C GLY A 168 -3.53 -12.65 -12.67
N GLY A 169 -2.59 -11.81 -13.09
CA GLY A 169 -2.86 -10.64 -13.92
C GLY A 169 -3.67 -9.55 -13.18
N ALA A 170 -4.27 -8.67 -13.96
CA ALA A 170 -5.08 -7.57 -13.44
C ALA A 170 -6.25 -8.01 -12.51
N PRO A 171 -6.98 -9.11 -12.77
CA PRO A 171 -8.05 -9.53 -11.88
C PRO A 171 -7.59 -9.80 -10.45
N LEU A 172 -6.45 -10.47 -10.25
CA LEU A 172 -5.95 -10.75 -8.91
C LEU A 172 -5.37 -9.49 -8.24
N ALA A 173 -4.72 -8.61 -9.01
CA ALA A 173 -4.23 -7.33 -8.50
C ALA A 173 -5.38 -6.41 -8.04
N LEU A 174 -6.45 -6.30 -8.81
CA LEU A 174 -7.65 -5.55 -8.42
C LEU A 174 -8.36 -6.16 -7.21
N THR A 175 -8.37 -7.49 -7.10
CA THR A 175 -8.91 -8.19 -5.92
C THR A 175 -8.12 -7.84 -4.67
N TYR A 176 -6.79 -7.88 -4.75
CA TYR A 176 -5.94 -7.42 -3.67
C TYR A 176 -6.22 -5.93 -3.33
N LYS A 177 -6.34 -5.08 -4.34
CA LYS A 177 -6.65 -3.65 -4.14
C LYS A 177 -8.01 -3.45 -3.45
N ALA A 178 -9.01 -4.30 -3.74
CA ALA A 178 -10.30 -4.29 -3.05
C ALA A 178 -10.16 -4.66 -1.57
N ILE A 179 -9.34 -5.66 -1.23
CA ILE A 179 -9.06 -6.06 0.15
C ILE A 179 -8.38 -4.90 0.91
N ASN A 180 -7.33 -4.34 0.33
CA ASN A 180 -6.57 -3.24 0.93
C ASN A 180 -7.43 -1.97 1.10
N THR A 181 -8.30 -1.66 0.12
CA THR A 181 -9.23 -0.52 0.23
C THR A 181 -10.27 -0.74 1.34
N MET A 182 -10.73 -1.98 1.55
CA MET A 182 -11.63 -2.26 2.68
C MET A 182 -10.96 -2.00 4.02
N ASP A 183 -9.73 -2.44 4.21
CA ASP A 183 -8.99 -2.18 5.45
C ASP A 183 -8.79 -0.69 5.66
N SER A 184 -8.35 0.02 4.63
CA SER A 184 -8.16 1.49 4.69
C SER A 184 -9.43 2.26 5.06
N MET A 185 -10.62 1.74 4.71
CA MET A 185 -11.91 2.40 4.99
C MET A 185 -12.59 1.91 6.28
N LEU A 186 -12.40 0.66 6.66
CA LEU A 186 -13.15 -0.01 7.73
C LEU A 186 -12.25 -0.53 8.87
N GLY A 187 -10.94 -0.61 8.67
CA GLY A 187 -9.99 -1.23 9.62
C GLY A 187 -9.70 -0.43 10.88
N TYR A 188 -10.32 0.74 11.05
CA TYR A 188 -10.14 1.58 12.22
C TYR A 188 -10.69 0.93 13.50
N LYS A 189 -9.95 1.07 14.62
CA LYS A 189 -10.33 0.54 15.92
C LYS A 189 -11.21 1.49 16.73
N ASN A 190 -11.97 2.37 16.07
CA ASN A 190 -12.94 3.24 16.71
C ASN A 190 -14.27 2.49 16.97
N GLU A 191 -15.16 3.10 17.75
CA GLU A 191 -16.45 2.52 18.16
C GLU A 191 -17.30 2.05 16.96
N LYS A 192 -17.24 2.77 15.85
CA LYS A 192 -17.99 2.48 14.63
C LYS A 192 -17.51 1.21 13.92
N TYR A 193 -16.21 0.95 13.89
CA TYR A 193 -15.62 -0.07 13.02
C TYR A 193 -14.96 -1.25 13.76
N ILE A 194 -14.78 -1.18 15.09
CA ILE A 194 -14.09 -2.21 15.88
C ILE A 194 -14.66 -3.62 15.68
N ASN A 195 -15.95 -3.73 15.41
CA ASN A 195 -16.60 -5.01 15.12
C ASN A 195 -16.77 -5.24 13.62
N PHE A 196 -17.31 -4.27 12.88
CA PHE A 196 -17.58 -4.39 11.45
C PHE A 196 -16.29 -4.52 10.64
N GLY A 197 -15.26 -3.71 10.91
CA GLY A 197 -13.98 -3.73 10.22
C GLY A 197 -13.06 -4.89 10.59
N ARG A 198 -13.39 -5.68 11.63
CA ARG A 198 -12.52 -6.73 12.14
C ARG A 198 -12.18 -7.83 11.12
N VAL A 199 -13.16 -8.24 10.32
CA VAL A 199 -12.93 -9.28 9.29
C VAL A 199 -12.20 -8.71 8.09
N PRO A 200 -12.59 -7.55 7.52
CA PRO A 200 -11.79 -6.82 6.54
C PRO A 200 -10.31 -6.67 6.92
N ALA A 201 -10.02 -6.15 8.12
CA ALA A 201 -8.65 -5.95 8.59
C ALA A 201 -7.84 -7.25 8.69
N LYS A 202 -8.45 -8.33 9.19
CA LYS A 202 -7.79 -9.64 9.24
C LYS A 202 -7.56 -10.25 7.87
N LEU A 203 -8.43 -9.98 6.91
CA LEU A 203 -8.26 -10.45 5.53
C LEU A 203 -7.10 -9.70 4.87
N ASP A 204 -6.98 -8.40 5.10
CA ASP A 204 -5.83 -7.60 4.63
C ASP A 204 -4.53 -8.06 5.30
N ASP A 205 -4.52 -8.28 6.62
CA ASP A 205 -3.37 -8.82 7.33
C ASP A 205 -2.91 -10.17 6.73
N ALA A 206 -3.84 -11.03 6.35
CA ALA A 206 -3.52 -12.32 5.71
C ALA A 206 -3.02 -12.14 4.27
N ALA A 207 -3.64 -11.27 3.48
CA ALA A 207 -3.24 -11.00 2.09
C ALA A 207 -1.84 -10.38 2.01
N ASN A 208 -1.50 -9.51 2.96
CA ASN A 208 -0.21 -8.84 3.05
C ASN A 208 0.87 -9.67 3.78
N TYR A 209 0.54 -10.82 4.37
CA TYR A 209 1.49 -11.54 5.21
C TYR A 209 2.76 -11.95 4.45
N ILE A 210 2.65 -12.55 3.29
CA ILE A 210 3.81 -12.92 2.45
C ILE A 210 4.38 -11.69 1.72
N PRO A 211 3.57 -10.86 1.03
CA PRO A 211 4.07 -9.70 0.32
C PRO A 211 4.93 -8.76 1.16
N SER A 212 4.51 -8.43 2.38
CA SER A 212 5.26 -7.51 3.25
C SER A 212 6.66 -8.02 3.63
N ARG A 213 6.83 -9.33 3.75
CA ARG A 213 8.15 -9.94 4.05
C ARG A 213 9.04 -9.95 2.81
N ILE A 214 8.48 -10.22 1.64
CA ILE A 214 9.20 -10.08 0.37
C ILE A 214 9.61 -8.62 0.16
N ALA A 215 8.69 -7.68 0.38
CA ALA A 215 8.94 -6.25 0.32
C ALA A 215 10.10 -5.84 1.23
N ALA A 216 10.09 -6.24 2.50
CA ALA A 216 11.16 -5.91 3.43
C ALA A 216 12.54 -6.46 2.99
N LEU A 217 12.59 -7.67 2.44
CA LEU A 217 13.83 -8.25 1.91
C LEU A 217 14.31 -7.48 0.68
N LEU A 218 13.41 -7.14 -0.23
CA LEU A 218 13.73 -6.32 -1.40
C LEU A 218 14.16 -4.90 -1.00
N TRP A 219 13.55 -4.33 0.06
CA TRP A 219 13.98 -3.04 0.62
C TRP A 219 15.42 -3.08 1.13
N VAL A 220 15.81 -4.17 1.82
CA VAL A 220 17.20 -4.37 2.26
C VAL A 220 18.16 -4.38 1.08
N LEU A 221 17.80 -5.05 -0.02
CA LEU A 221 18.60 -5.05 -1.23
C LEU A 221 18.63 -3.66 -1.90
N ALA A 222 17.47 -3.02 -2.01
CA ALA A 222 17.31 -1.68 -2.59
C ALA A 222 18.15 -0.63 -1.85
N ALA A 223 18.32 -0.76 -0.54
CA ALA A 223 19.19 0.11 0.24
C ALA A 223 20.63 0.13 -0.32
N GLY A 224 21.15 -1.01 -0.76
CA GLY A 224 22.49 -1.10 -1.37
C GLY A 224 22.58 -0.37 -2.70
N PHE A 225 21.60 -0.56 -3.57
CA PHE A 225 21.55 0.10 -4.89
C PHE A 225 21.36 1.62 -4.80
N THR A 226 20.83 2.11 -3.68
CA THR A 226 20.56 3.53 -3.46
C THR A 226 21.56 4.22 -2.53
N GLY A 227 22.69 3.55 -2.19
CA GLY A 227 23.74 4.11 -1.35
C GLY A 227 23.36 4.24 0.13
N ASN A 228 22.32 3.50 0.59
CA ASN A 228 21.91 3.44 1.98
C ASN A 228 22.46 2.21 2.70
N SER A 229 22.27 2.10 4.01
CA SER A 229 22.88 1.04 4.83
C SER A 229 22.14 -0.29 4.72
N VAL A 230 22.65 -1.23 3.92
CA VAL A 230 22.16 -2.63 3.87
C VAL A 230 22.25 -3.31 5.24
N LYS A 231 23.39 -3.13 5.94
CA LYS A 231 23.61 -3.71 7.26
C LYS A 231 22.63 -3.14 8.29
N GLY A 232 22.38 -1.83 8.24
CA GLY A 232 21.38 -1.15 9.08
C GLY A 232 19.98 -1.67 8.80
N ALA A 233 19.56 -1.70 7.53
CA ALA A 233 18.27 -2.23 7.08
C ALA A 233 18.04 -3.65 7.61
N TRP A 234 18.95 -4.56 7.35
CA TRP A 234 18.87 -5.96 7.80
C TRP A 234 18.80 -6.11 9.33
N LYS A 235 19.70 -5.40 10.06
CA LYS A 235 19.76 -5.48 11.52
C LYS A 235 18.46 -5.02 12.17
N ILE A 236 17.93 -3.87 11.73
CA ILE A 236 16.74 -3.27 12.31
C ILE A 236 15.49 -4.05 11.89
N TRP A 237 15.37 -4.45 10.62
CA TRP A 237 14.28 -5.31 10.19
C TRP A 237 14.18 -6.58 11.04
N ARG A 238 15.27 -7.29 11.28
CA ARG A 238 15.25 -8.49 12.11
C ARG A 238 14.84 -8.22 13.57
N ARG A 239 15.19 -7.06 14.12
CA ARG A 239 14.92 -6.69 15.51
C ARG A 239 13.49 -6.18 15.69
N ASP A 240 13.06 -5.22 14.83
CA ASP A 240 11.88 -4.38 15.06
C ASP A 240 10.67 -4.71 14.14
N ARG A 241 10.79 -5.66 13.23
CA ARG A 241 9.72 -6.01 12.27
C ARG A 241 8.37 -6.43 12.89
N ARG A 242 8.29 -6.52 14.20
CA ARG A 242 7.06 -6.85 14.96
C ARG A 242 6.58 -5.68 15.83
N ASN A 243 7.24 -4.54 15.77
CA ASN A 243 6.91 -3.37 16.56
C ASN A 243 5.80 -2.53 15.93
N HIS A 244 4.70 -3.17 15.56
CA HIS A 244 3.49 -2.54 15.04
C HIS A 244 2.25 -3.36 15.38
N ALA A 245 1.07 -2.71 15.42
CA ALA A 245 -0.21 -3.36 15.69
C ALA A 245 -0.65 -4.30 14.55
N SER A 246 -0.33 -3.95 13.28
CA SER A 246 -0.40 -4.85 12.14
C SER A 246 0.86 -5.72 12.06
N PRO A 247 0.76 -7.01 11.71
CA PRO A 247 1.91 -7.88 11.54
C PRO A 247 2.75 -7.54 10.28
N ASN A 248 2.29 -6.60 9.46
CA ASN A 248 2.82 -6.28 8.13
C ASN A 248 3.53 -4.94 8.05
N SER A 249 2.97 -3.85 8.61
CA SER A 249 3.47 -2.48 8.45
C SER A 249 4.93 -2.34 8.89
N ALA A 250 5.29 -2.87 10.08
CA ALA A 250 6.66 -2.78 10.57
C ALA A 250 7.70 -3.57 9.73
N GLN A 251 7.29 -4.38 8.77
CA GLN A 251 8.24 -5.12 7.92
C GLN A 251 9.07 -4.14 7.07
N THR A 252 8.42 -3.33 6.27
CA THR A 252 9.07 -2.34 5.39
C THR A 252 9.52 -1.11 6.15
N GLU A 253 8.73 -0.62 7.12
CA GLU A 253 9.12 0.51 7.96
C GLU A 253 10.43 0.26 8.71
N SER A 254 10.63 -0.92 9.29
CA SER A 254 11.86 -1.24 10.03
C SER A 254 13.07 -1.38 9.12
N ALA A 255 12.89 -1.92 7.90
CA ALA A 255 13.95 -1.97 6.91
C ALA A 255 14.34 -0.55 6.46
N CYS A 256 13.36 0.32 6.20
CA CYS A 256 13.57 1.72 5.84
C CYS A 256 14.27 2.49 6.96
N ALA A 257 13.77 2.42 8.19
CA ALA A 257 14.35 3.06 9.36
C ALA A 257 15.82 2.67 9.55
N GLY A 258 16.11 1.38 9.40
CA GLY A 258 17.48 0.86 9.51
C GLY A 258 18.38 1.31 8.37
N ALA A 259 17.87 1.37 7.14
CA ALA A 259 18.60 1.84 5.97
C ALA A 259 19.00 3.31 6.09
N LEU A 260 18.08 4.14 6.57
CA LEU A 260 18.27 5.58 6.76
C LEU A 260 18.99 5.94 8.06
N GLY A 261 18.97 5.06 9.08
CA GLY A 261 19.51 5.32 10.41
C GLY A 261 18.67 6.36 11.17
N VAL A 262 17.35 6.33 11.04
CA VAL A 262 16.41 7.24 11.69
C VAL A 262 15.37 6.48 12.51
N GLN A 263 14.78 7.15 13.50
CA GLN A 263 13.66 6.59 14.25
C GLN A 263 12.34 6.82 13.50
N LEU A 264 11.57 5.76 13.30
CA LEU A 264 10.20 5.79 12.78
C LEU A 264 9.20 5.27 13.82
N ALA A 265 7.92 5.34 13.51
CA ALA A 265 6.80 4.94 14.38
C ALA A 265 6.79 5.72 15.72
N GLY A 266 6.15 5.20 16.76
CA GLY A 266 5.94 5.85 18.03
C GLY A 266 4.55 6.46 18.18
N PRO A 267 4.29 7.15 19.30
CA PRO A 267 2.98 7.67 19.64
C PRO A 267 2.40 8.61 18.58
N ALA A 268 1.09 8.53 18.36
CA ALA A 268 0.38 9.37 17.40
C ALA A 268 -1.09 9.60 17.82
N TYR A 269 -1.68 10.67 17.30
CA TYR A 269 -3.09 10.96 17.48
C TYR A 269 -3.90 10.47 16.29
N TYR A 270 -5.06 9.86 16.55
CA TYR A 270 -6.03 9.44 15.55
C TYR A 270 -7.41 9.87 16.01
N PHE A 271 -8.10 10.70 15.23
CA PHE A 271 -9.43 11.23 15.57
C PHE A 271 -9.48 11.92 16.95
N GLY A 272 -8.41 12.63 17.32
CA GLY A 272 -8.27 13.30 18.60
C GLY A 272 -7.86 12.40 19.78
N GLU A 273 -7.74 11.09 19.59
CA GLU A 273 -7.33 10.13 20.61
C GLU A 273 -5.82 9.81 20.53
N TYR A 274 -5.16 9.75 21.67
CA TYR A 274 -3.75 9.40 21.77
C TYR A 274 -3.56 7.88 21.76
N TYR A 275 -2.70 7.40 20.85
CA TYR A 275 -2.31 5.99 20.76
C TYR A 275 -0.81 5.86 21.07
N ASP A 276 -0.50 5.13 22.13
CA ASP A 276 0.88 4.75 22.46
C ASP A 276 1.28 3.58 21.56
N LYS A 277 2.22 3.88 20.63
CA LYS A 277 2.76 2.90 19.68
C LYS A 277 4.25 2.71 19.95
N PRO A 278 4.77 1.48 19.83
CA PRO A 278 6.20 1.25 19.94
C PRO A 278 6.96 1.99 18.84
N THR A 279 8.18 2.41 19.17
CA THR A 279 9.10 3.00 18.20
C THR A 279 9.86 1.93 17.42
N ILE A 280 10.21 2.25 16.19
CA ILE A 280 11.13 1.48 15.35
C ILE A 280 12.46 2.23 15.35
N VAL A 281 13.52 1.57 15.80
CA VAL A 281 14.87 2.12 16.02
C VAL A 281 14.92 3.15 17.16
N GLY A 282 16.01 3.17 17.93
CA GLY A 282 16.37 4.32 18.76
C GLY A 282 16.93 5.45 17.88
N PRO A 283 16.87 6.71 18.32
CA PRO A 283 17.32 7.84 17.53
C PRO A 283 18.84 7.74 17.31
N LEU A 284 19.25 7.44 16.08
CA LEU A 284 20.64 7.48 15.65
C LEU A 284 21.01 8.88 15.14
N ARG A 285 20.06 9.52 14.46
CA ARG A 285 20.08 10.92 14.03
C ARG A 285 18.66 11.45 13.86
N PRO A 286 18.45 12.78 13.85
CA PRO A 286 17.16 13.37 13.46
C PRO A 286 16.79 12.96 12.03
N VAL A 287 15.48 12.80 11.78
CA VAL A 287 14.96 12.64 10.43
C VAL A 287 15.00 13.99 9.70
N MET A 288 15.44 13.97 8.47
CA MET A 288 15.58 15.18 7.63
C MET A 288 14.66 15.10 6.42
N PRO A 289 14.17 16.23 5.87
CA PRO A 289 13.30 16.21 4.69
C PRO A 289 13.85 15.40 3.52
N GLU A 290 15.17 15.37 3.33
CA GLU A 290 15.84 14.58 2.30
C GLU A 290 15.66 13.06 2.45
N ASP A 291 15.27 12.60 3.63
CA ASP A 291 15.02 11.18 3.88
C ASP A 291 13.75 10.71 3.18
N ILE A 292 12.80 11.61 2.87
CA ILE A 292 11.64 11.34 2.01
C ILE A 292 12.14 10.92 0.62
N LEU A 293 13.03 11.70 0.01
CA LEU A 293 13.57 11.39 -1.32
C LEU A 293 14.41 10.12 -1.35
N LYS A 294 15.09 9.79 -0.24
CA LYS A 294 15.82 8.52 -0.12
C LYS A 294 14.87 7.34 -0.01
N ALA A 295 13.79 7.47 0.76
CA ALA A 295 12.74 6.45 0.86
C ALA A 295 12.07 6.22 -0.51
N ASP A 296 11.73 7.28 -1.25
CA ASP A 296 11.19 7.20 -2.61
C ASP A 296 12.13 6.45 -3.57
N ARG A 297 13.44 6.74 -3.52
CA ARG A 297 14.44 6.05 -4.36
C ARG A 297 14.55 4.56 -3.99
N MET A 298 14.54 4.23 -2.70
CA MET A 298 14.55 2.84 -2.25
C MET A 298 13.28 2.09 -2.69
N MET A 299 12.10 2.72 -2.59
CA MET A 299 10.84 2.15 -3.07
C MET A 299 10.87 1.88 -4.58
N TYR A 300 11.37 2.81 -5.40
CA TYR A 300 11.52 2.55 -6.83
C TYR A 300 12.53 1.42 -7.12
N ALA A 301 13.68 1.40 -6.44
CA ALA A 301 14.67 0.34 -6.61
C ALA A 301 14.08 -1.04 -6.21
N GLU A 302 13.32 -1.09 -5.12
CA GLU A 302 12.58 -2.26 -4.66
C GLU A 302 11.58 -2.75 -5.70
N SER A 303 10.77 -1.83 -6.26
CA SER A 303 9.74 -2.16 -7.24
C SER A 303 10.33 -2.70 -8.55
N ILE A 304 11.44 -2.14 -9.01
CA ILE A 304 12.18 -2.64 -10.19
C ILE A 304 12.77 -4.02 -9.90
N LEU A 305 13.37 -4.24 -8.73
CA LEU A 305 13.87 -5.56 -8.33
C LEU A 305 12.75 -6.60 -8.31
N ALA A 306 11.60 -6.26 -7.71
CA ALA A 306 10.42 -7.12 -7.67
C ALA A 306 9.92 -7.48 -9.08
N LEU A 307 9.82 -6.46 -9.96
CA LEU A 307 9.41 -6.66 -11.35
C LEU A 307 10.35 -7.61 -12.08
N VAL A 308 11.66 -7.33 -12.05
CA VAL A 308 12.65 -8.13 -12.77
C VAL A 308 12.66 -9.57 -12.27
N LEU A 309 12.77 -9.78 -10.95
CA LEU A 309 12.77 -11.11 -10.37
C LEU A 309 11.45 -11.85 -10.63
N GLY A 310 10.31 -11.18 -10.49
CA GLY A 310 9.00 -11.77 -10.75
C GLY A 310 8.79 -12.15 -12.21
N LEU A 311 9.23 -11.32 -13.16
CA LEU A 311 9.16 -11.62 -14.58
C LEU A 311 10.11 -12.77 -14.97
N LEU A 312 11.32 -12.86 -14.38
CA LEU A 312 12.24 -13.98 -14.59
C LEU A 312 11.63 -15.30 -14.09
N VAL A 313 11.08 -15.30 -12.88
CA VAL A 313 10.38 -16.48 -12.33
C VAL A 313 9.22 -16.89 -13.24
N ARG A 314 8.39 -15.93 -13.67
CA ARG A 314 7.29 -16.22 -14.57
C ARG A 314 7.74 -16.72 -15.94
N ALA A 315 8.81 -16.19 -16.52
CA ALA A 315 9.38 -16.66 -17.77
C ALA A 315 9.85 -18.11 -17.64
N ALA A 316 10.51 -18.46 -16.54
CA ALA A 316 10.93 -19.83 -16.27
C ALA A 316 9.73 -20.80 -16.21
N PHE A 317 8.62 -20.43 -15.54
CA PHE A 317 7.41 -21.25 -15.51
C PHE A 317 6.66 -21.38 -16.84
N VAL A 318 6.89 -20.51 -17.80
CA VAL A 318 6.27 -20.59 -19.14
C VAL A 318 7.12 -21.39 -20.14
N LEU A 319 8.43 -21.50 -19.86
CA LEU A 319 9.39 -22.21 -20.70
C LEU A 319 9.57 -23.69 -20.27
N LEU A 320 9.22 -24.04 -19.03
CA LEU A 320 9.13 -25.41 -18.51
C LEU A 320 7.76 -26.04 -18.79
#